data_d57d644b80522e2f7e17402e947abd3e
#
_entry.id   d57d644b80522e2f7e17402e947abd3e
#
_cell.length_a   1.000
_cell.length_b   1.000
_cell.length_c   1.000
_cell.angle_alpha   90.00
_cell.angle_beta   90.00
_cell.angle_gamma   90.00
#
_symmetry.space_group_name_H-M   'P 1'
#
loop_
_entity.id
_entity.type
_entity.pdbx_description
1 polymer ?
#
loop_
_entity_poly.entity_id
_entity_poly.type
_entity_poly.pdbx_seq_one_letter_code
_entity_poly.pdbx_strand_id
1 'polypeptide(L)'
;MKIVCNGKDNTMFKKNHVVRLVLIFTLIMGVSSLAVMLGGTMRARNNSYITIDPETIELVQLNAPKEGDPIAVVDTSLGEYRFVLYPQYSPNAVANFTELANSGYYNNTYVFHSESGVYSASGAPNKDGSANDSSHELVERELNQNLWPFKGAVCVMTTTLKQSFKEKCFGGGTYYNGSRFLTLNTVSFDEDFQKELRESSESEALAEAFIKHGGVPNFSQQMTVIGQTYSGMDVVEKLASLETNNAGIYKFPKEDVIIKSVTIGTYSEKDEDTGKK
;
A
#
# COMPACT_ATOMS: atom_id res chain seq x y z
N MET A 1 -29.98 0.85 -83.50
CA MET A 1 -29.92 -0.22 -82.50
C MET A 1 -29.29 0.37 -81.23
N LYS A 2 -30.13 0.72 -80.24
CA LYS A 2 -29.69 1.33 -79.00
C LYS A 2 -29.52 0.21 -77.95
N ILE A 3 -28.33 0.06 -77.44
CA ILE A 3 -28.06 -0.82 -76.33
C ILE A 3 -28.30 -0.03 -75.05
N VAL A 4 -29.32 -0.43 -74.29
CA VAL A 4 -29.61 0.11 -72.93
C VAL A 4 -28.82 -0.69 -71.95
N CYS A 5 -27.77 -0.07 -71.36
CA CYS A 5 -27.05 -0.67 -70.25
C CYS A 5 -27.84 -0.45 -68.96
N ASN A 6 -28.21 -1.54 -68.33
CA ASN A 6 -29.06 -1.60 -67.14
C ASN A 6 -28.22 -1.33 -65.84
N GLY A 7 -28.46 -0.18 -65.26
CA GLY A 7 -27.74 0.27 -64.05
C GLY A 7 -28.36 -0.30 -62.74
N LYS A 8 -28.36 -1.61 -62.52
CA LYS A 8 -28.97 -2.20 -61.31
C LYS A 8 -27.99 -2.86 -60.34
N ASP A 9 -26.70 -2.97 -60.63
CA ASP A 9 -25.79 -3.76 -59.79
C ASP A 9 -24.96 -3.00 -58.74
N ASN A 10 -24.90 -1.67 -58.82
CA ASN A 10 -24.07 -0.89 -57.89
C ASN A 10 -24.66 -0.65 -56.47
N THR A 11 -25.94 -0.84 -56.28
CA THR A 11 -26.60 -0.59 -54.98
C THR A 11 -26.54 -1.82 -54.05
N MET A 12 -26.50 -3.01 -54.58
CA MET A 12 -26.41 -4.25 -53.80
C MET A 12 -25.02 -4.47 -53.20
N PHE A 13 -23.99 -4.11 -53.97
CA PHE A 13 -22.59 -4.15 -53.47
C PHE A 13 -22.34 -3.15 -52.35
N LYS A 14 -22.87 -1.89 -52.44
CA LYS A 14 -22.77 -0.91 -51.37
C LYS A 14 -23.49 -1.33 -50.09
N LYS A 15 -24.65 -1.96 -50.20
CA LYS A 15 -25.44 -2.43 -49.07
C LYS A 15 -24.72 -3.53 -48.28
N ASN A 16 -24.04 -4.43 -48.96
CA ASN A 16 -23.26 -5.50 -48.35
C ASN A 16 -21.99 -4.97 -47.64
N HIS A 17 -21.35 -3.91 -48.14
CA HIS A 17 -20.22 -3.27 -47.46
C HIS A 17 -20.63 -2.57 -46.15
N VAL A 18 -21.77 -1.84 -46.17
CA VAL A 18 -22.30 -1.20 -44.95
C VAL A 18 -22.66 -2.23 -43.90
N VAL A 19 -23.35 -3.32 -44.29
CA VAL A 19 -23.69 -4.39 -43.35
C VAL A 19 -22.44 -5.07 -42.77
N ARG A 20 -21.41 -5.30 -43.58
CA ARG A 20 -20.12 -5.81 -43.08
C ARG A 20 -19.43 -4.86 -42.11
N LEU A 21 -19.42 -3.56 -42.40
CA LEU A 21 -18.85 -2.54 -41.52
C LEU A 21 -19.60 -2.48 -40.17
N VAL A 22 -20.94 -2.54 -40.22
CA VAL A 22 -21.75 -2.58 -38.98
C VAL A 22 -21.45 -3.84 -38.15
N LEU A 23 -21.37 -5.01 -38.81
CA LEU A 23 -21.03 -6.27 -38.14
C LEU A 23 -19.61 -6.23 -37.53
N ILE A 24 -18.64 -5.69 -38.25
CA ILE A 24 -17.27 -5.53 -37.73
C ILE A 24 -17.26 -4.56 -36.53
N PHE A 25 -17.97 -3.44 -36.60
CA PHE A 25 -18.07 -2.48 -35.52
C PHE A 25 -18.74 -3.07 -34.28
N THR A 26 -19.86 -3.80 -34.45
CA THR A 26 -20.53 -4.49 -33.32
C THR A 26 -19.65 -5.58 -32.71
N LEU A 27 -18.88 -6.30 -33.51
CA LEU A 27 -17.91 -7.28 -33.02
C LEU A 27 -16.79 -6.62 -32.21
N ILE A 28 -16.23 -5.51 -32.72
CA ILE A 28 -15.20 -4.75 -32.02
C ILE A 28 -15.72 -4.21 -30.69
N MET A 29 -16.93 -3.63 -30.68
CA MET A 29 -17.56 -3.14 -29.45
C MET A 29 -17.85 -4.27 -28.46
N GLY A 30 -18.32 -5.42 -28.92
CA GLY A 30 -18.54 -6.59 -28.09
C GLY A 30 -17.24 -7.14 -27.48
N VAL A 31 -16.18 -7.24 -28.28
CA VAL A 31 -14.85 -7.67 -27.81
C VAL A 31 -14.26 -6.66 -26.81
N SER A 32 -14.42 -5.37 -27.08
CA SER A 32 -13.94 -4.32 -26.17
C SER A 32 -14.67 -4.35 -24.81
N SER A 33 -16.00 -4.53 -24.83
CA SER A 33 -16.79 -4.66 -23.61
C SER A 33 -16.41 -5.90 -22.80
N LEU A 34 -16.18 -7.03 -23.48
CA LEU A 34 -15.74 -8.27 -22.87
C LEU A 34 -14.31 -8.12 -22.28
N ALA A 35 -13.42 -7.42 -23.00
CA ALA A 35 -12.06 -7.15 -22.51
C ALA A 35 -12.05 -6.29 -21.24
N VAL A 36 -12.90 -5.26 -21.17
CA VAL A 36 -13.06 -4.43 -19.96
C VAL A 36 -13.63 -5.25 -18.79
N MET A 37 -14.61 -6.10 -19.07
CA MET A 37 -15.22 -6.97 -18.05
C MET A 37 -14.23 -8.02 -17.52
N LEU A 38 -13.45 -8.65 -18.42
CA LEU A 38 -12.39 -9.59 -18.05
C LEU A 38 -11.23 -8.90 -17.33
N GLY A 39 -10.86 -7.68 -17.73
CA GLY A 39 -9.85 -6.87 -17.05
C GLY A 39 -10.26 -6.52 -15.63
N GLY A 40 -11.53 -6.16 -15.41
CA GLY A 40 -12.09 -5.92 -14.08
C GLY A 40 -12.04 -7.16 -13.19
N THR A 41 -12.42 -8.33 -13.72
CA THR A 41 -12.37 -9.60 -12.97
C THR A 41 -10.94 -10.09 -12.70
N MET A 42 -9.99 -9.85 -13.62
CA MET A 42 -8.57 -10.15 -13.39
C MET A 42 -7.98 -9.25 -12.32
N ARG A 43 -8.32 -7.97 -12.32
CA ARG A 43 -7.87 -7.01 -11.30
C ARG A 43 -8.37 -7.35 -9.90
N ALA A 44 -9.60 -7.87 -9.79
CA ALA A 44 -10.15 -8.37 -8.53
C ALA A 44 -9.52 -9.71 -8.07
N ARG A 45 -8.93 -10.50 -8.98
CA ARG A 45 -8.26 -11.78 -8.67
C ARG A 45 -6.84 -11.60 -8.14
N ASN A 46 -6.18 -10.50 -8.49
CA ASN A 46 -4.82 -10.22 -8.09
C ASN A 46 -4.88 -9.31 -6.85
N ASN A 47 -3.93 -9.40 -5.96
CA ASN A 47 -3.88 -8.70 -4.68
C ASN A 47 -3.86 -7.15 -4.77
N SER A 48 -4.56 -6.58 -5.77
CA SER A 48 -4.66 -5.13 -5.99
C SER A 48 -5.50 -4.44 -4.92
N TYR A 49 -6.59 -5.10 -4.52
CA TYR A 49 -7.50 -4.67 -3.45
C TYR A 49 -8.32 -5.86 -2.97
N ILE A 50 -8.89 -5.74 -1.78
CA ILE A 50 -9.84 -6.70 -1.21
C ILE A 50 -11.25 -6.10 -1.19
N THR A 51 -12.26 -6.94 -1.15
CA THR A 51 -13.62 -6.52 -0.82
C THR A 51 -13.71 -6.39 0.70
N ILE A 52 -14.20 -5.26 1.17
CA ILE A 52 -14.38 -4.96 2.58
C ILE A 52 -15.85 -5.20 2.94
N ASP A 53 -16.07 -5.90 4.03
CA ASP A 53 -17.39 -6.05 4.64
C ASP A 53 -17.50 -5.07 5.82
N PRO A 54 -18.25 -3.97 5.67
CA PRO A 54 -18.34 -2.92 6.67
C PRO A 54 -18.83 -3.38 8.04
N GLU A 55 -19.64 -4.46 8.08
CA GLU A 55 -20.23 -4.96 9.31
C GLU A 55 -19.25 -5.78 10.16
N THR A 56 -18.15 -6.24 9.55
CA THR A 56 -17.14 -7.11 10.19
C THR A 56 -15.77 -6.47 10.36
N ILE A 57 -15.68 -5.15 10.15
CA ILE A 57 -14.43 -4.40 10.41
C ILE A 57 -14.14 -4.38 11.90
N GLU A 58 -12.98 -4.89 12.28
CA GLU A 58 -12.43 -4.78 13.63
C GLU A 58 -11.27 -3.79 13.64
N LEU A 59 -11.35 -2.75 14.46
CA LEU A 59 -10.30 -1.74 14.58
C LEU A 59 -9.20 -2.19 15.57
N VAL A 60 -8.59 -3.34 15.27
CA VAL A 60 -7.65 -4.04 16.17
C VAL A 60 -6.44 -3.21 16.57
N GLN A 61 -6.01 -2.30 15.70
CA GLN A 61 -4.86 -1.40 15.91
C GLN A 61 -5.10 -0.36 17.00
N LEU A 62 -6.35 -0.09 17.36
CA LEU A 62 -6.72 0.87 18.40
C LEU A 62 -6.74 0.27 19.80
N ASN A 63 -6.52 -1.04 19.91
CA ASN A 63 -6.39 -1.73 21.18
C ASN A 63 -4.95 -1.58 21.73
N ALA A 64 -4.82 -1.51 23.06
CA ALA A 64 -3.52 -1.59 23.70
C ALA A 64 -2.89 -2.98 23.48
N PRO A 65 -1.54 -3.07 23.45
CA PRO A 65 -0.85 -4.35 23.42
C PRO A 65 -1.23 -5.23 24.61
N LYS A 66 -1.18 -6.53 24.41
CA LYS A 66 -1.44 -7.54 25.45
C LYS A 66 -0.15 -8.29 25.77
N GLU A 67 -0.03 -8.77 27.00
CA GLU A 67 1.09 -9.61 27.43
C GLU A 67 1.30 -10.78 26.44
N GLY A 68 2.52 -10.91 25.91
CA GLY A 68 2.88 -11.94 24.93
C GLY A 68 2.66 -11.55 23.46
N ASP A 69 2.08 -10.40 23.14
CA ASP A 69 1.96 -9.94 21.76
C ASP A 69 3.36 -9.78 21.11
N PRO A 70 3.56 -10.22 19.87
CA PRO A 70 4.83 -10.01 19.17
C PRO A 70 5.03 -8.53 18.90
N ILE A 71 6.23 -8.02 19.19
CA ILE A 71 6.61 -6.63 19.00
C ILE A 71 7.91 -6.51 18.23
N ALA A 72 8.09 -5.34 17.62
CA ALA A 72 9.38 -4.89 17.10
C ALA A 72 9.81 -3.61 17.82
N VAL A 73 11.10 -3.55 18.15
CA VAL A 73 11.78 -2.39 18.73
C VAL A 73 12.73 -1.86 17.66
N VAL A 74 12.55 -0.61 17.25
CA VAL A 74 13.39 0.06 16.25
C VAL A 74 14.21 1.15 16.95
N ASP A 75 15.53 0.93 17.06
CA ASP A 75 16.47 1.94 17.54
C ASP A 75 16.99 2.75 16.35
N THR A 76 16.77 4.04 16.37
CA THR A 76 17.25 4.98 15.36
C THR A 76 18.26 5.96 15.92
N SER A 77 18.91 6.72 15.05
CA SER A 77 19.77 7.84 15.50
C SER A 77 18.99 8.98 16.21
N LEU A 78 17.64 8.99 16.11
CA LEU A 78 16.77 10.01 16.73
C LEU A 78 15.98 9.51 17.94
N GLY A 79 16.14 8.25 18.31
CA GLY A 79 15.46 7.60 19.41
C GLY A 79 14.85 6.26 19.02
N GLU A 80 14.18 5.63 19.99
CA GLU A 80 13.56 4.32 19.86
C GLU A 80 12.04 4.46 19.75
N TYR A 81 11.43 3.63 18.90
CA TYR A 81 9.98 3.42 18.90
C TYR A 81 9.66 1.94 18.82
N ARG A 82 8.47 1.56 19.30
CA ARG A 82 8.03 0.18 19.43
C ARG A 82 6.65 0.01 18.83
N PHE A 83 6.43 -1.11 18.14
CA PHE A 83 5.13 -1.43 17.58
C PHE A 83 4.76 -2.91 17.74
N VAL A 84 3.46 -3.17 17.91
CA VAL A 84 2.90 -4.51 17.88
C VAL A 84 2.88 -5.02 16.45
N LEU A 85 3.22 -6.28 16.24
CA LEU A 85 3.12 -6.98 14.96
C LEU A 85 1.80 -7.76 14.87
N TYR A 86 1.26 -7.87 13.67
CA TYR A 86 -0.02 -8.54 13.41
C TYR A 86 0.12 -9.77 12.49
N PRO A 87 0.82 -10.85 12.92
CA PRO A 87 1.01 -12.06 12.10
C PRO A 87 -0.28 -12.77 11.74
N GLN A 88 -1.36 -12.60 12.51
CA GLN A 88 -2.67 -13.18 12.22
C GLN A 88 -3.39 -12.52 11.04
N TYR A 89 -3.02 -11.28 10.67
CA TYR A 89 -3.67 -10.50 9.61
C TYR A 89 -2.80 -10.31 8.37
N SER A 90 -1.45 -10.34 8.53
CA SER A 90 -0.47 -10.24 7.44
C SER A 90 0.72 -11.18 7.69
N PRO A 91 0.48 -12.51 7.67
CA PRO A 91 1.44 -13.51 8.11
C PRO A 91 2.76 -13.51 7.33
N ASN A 92 2.70 -13.44 6.00
CA ASN A 92 3.92 -13.52 5.17
C ASN A 92 4.74 -12.23 5.26
N ALA A 93 4.09 -11.08 5.29
CA ALA A 93 4.78 -9.80 5.43
C ALA A 93 5.44 -9.64 6.80
N VAL A 94 4.75 -10.06 7.88
CA VAL A 94 5.33 -10.07 9.23
C VAL A 94 6.47 -11.07 9.34
N ALA A 95 6.33 -12.26 8.76
CA ALA A 95 7.40 -13.26 8.74
C ALA A 95 8.65 -12.75 8.03
N ASN A 96 8.49 -12.15 6.84
CA ASN A 96 9.59 -11.55 6.08
C ASN A 96 10.27 -10.40 6.84
N PHE A 97 9.48 -9.50 7.43
CA PHE A 97 10.02 -8.41 8.26
C PHE A 97 10.82 -8.96 9.46
N THR A 98 10.29 -9.98 10.12
CA THR A 98 10.93 -10.65 11.26
C THR A 98 12.23 -11.33 10.87
N GLU A 99 12.29 -12.01 9.73
CA GLU A 99 13.49 -12.64 9.21
C GLU A 99 14.58 -11.61 8.88
N LEU A 100 14.20 -10.52 8.19
CA LEU A 100 15.11 -9.42 7.88
C LEU A 100 15.66 -8.75 9.16
N ALA A 101 14.82 -8.54 10.17
CA ALA A 101 15.25 -8.01 11.46
C ALA A 101 16.23 -8.95 12.16
N ASN A 102 15.91 -10.24 12.26
CA ASN A 102 16.73 -11.24 12.93
C ASN A 102 18.06 -11.51 12.21
N SER A 103 18.09 -11.37 10.88
CA SER A 103 19.35 -11.45 10.10
C SER A 103 20.22 -10.21 10.23
N GLY A 104 19.74 -9.15 10.88
CA GLY A 104 20.45 -7.88 11.01
C GLY A 104 20.41 -7.02 9.72
N TYR A 105 19.56 -7.34 8.77
CA TYR A 105 19.43 -6.59 7.51
C TYR A 105 19.20 -5.10 7.74
N TYR A 106 18.38 -4.75 8.73
CA TYR A 106 18.06 -3.35 9.03
C TYR A 106 19.15 -2.57 9.74
N ASN A 107 20.22 -3.24 10.20
CA ASN A 107 21.30 -2.58 10.92
C ASN A 107 22.04 -1.59 10.00
N ASN A 108 22.13 -0.34 10.41
CA ASN A 108 22.72 0.77 9.67
C ASN A 108 22.04 1.07 8.31
N THR A 109 20.76 0.72 8.15
CA THR A 109 19.96 1.17 7.02
C THR A 109 19.48 2.60 7.22
N TYR A 110 19.05 3.23 6.13
CA TYR A 110 18.67 4.65 6.13
C TYR A 110 17.18 4.88 6.24
N VAL A 111 16.83 5.99 6.92
CA VAL A 111 15.58 6.70 6.68
C VAL A 111 15.81 7.53 5.42
N PHE A 112 15.28 7.10 4.30
CA PHE A 112 15.59 7.66 2.99
C PHE A 112 14.54 8.64 2.46
N HIS A 113 13.41 8.77 3.16
CA HIS A 113 12.33 9.68 2.78
C HIS A 113 11.59 10.19 4.02
N SER A 114 11.24 11.48 4.01
CA SER A 114 10.39 12.11 5.02
C SER A 114 9.41 13.06 4.33
N GLU A 115 8.11 12.83 4.52
CA GLU A 115 7.05 13.58 3.85
C GLU A 115 6.35 14.54 4.82
N SER A 116 6.95 15.72 5.00
CA SER A 116 6.29 16.91 5.61
C SER A 116 5.34 16.63 6.79
N GLY A 117 5.74 15.79 7.73
CA GLY A 117 4.93 15.44 8.90
C GLY A 117 3.90 14.34 8.68
N VAL A 118 3.84 13.73 7.47
CA VAL A 118 2.84 12.71 7.14
C VAL A 118 3.37 11.29 7.34
N TYR A 119 4.57 10.99 6.85
CA TYR A 119 5.21 9.68 7.02
C TYR A 119 6.71 9.73 6.78
N SER A 120 7.41 8.72 7.22
CA SER A 120 8.78 8.44 6.83
C SER A 120 8.91 7.08 6.16
N ALA A 121 9.90 6.91 5.27
CA ALA A 121 10.24 5.63 4.67
C ALA A 121 11.66 5.23 5.04
N SER A 122 11.83 3.96 5.41
CA SER A 122 13.02 3.42 6.06
C SER A 122 13.37 2.02 5.55
N GLY A 123 14.51 1.49 5.99
CA GLY A 123 14.92 0.11 5.72
C GLY A 123 15.63 -0.10 4.39
N ALA A 124 16.11 0.98 3.76
CA ALA A 124 16.98 0.87 2.59
C ALA A 124 18.46 0.87 3.01
N PRO A 125 19.30 -0.02 2.45
CA PRO A 125 20.73 -0.02 2.70
C PRO A 125 21.46 1.20 2.12
N ASN A 126 20.83 1.87 1.15
CA ASN A 126 21.35 3.04 0.47
C ASN A 126 20.52 4.29 0.76
N LYS A 127 21.19 5.45 0.81
CA LYS A 127 20.56 6.76 1.07
C LYS A 127 19.55 7.18 0.03
N ASP A 128 19.67 6.70 -1.21
CA ASP A 128 18.77 6.98 -2.32
C ASP A 128 17.47 6.13 -2.27
N GLY A 129 17.31 5.34 -1.21
CA GLY A 129 16.16 4.46 -1.03
C GLY A 129 16.24 3.19 -1.87
N SER A 130 17.31 2.97 -2.63
CA SER A 130 17.50 1.72 -3.33
C SER A 130 17.78 0.58 -2.34
N ALA A 131 17.09 -0.53 -2.53
CA ALA A 131 17.27 -1.75 -1.78
C ALA A 131 17.68 -2.86 -2.74
N ASN A 132 18.57 -3.75 -2.31
CA ASN A 132 18.93 -4.92 -3.10
C ASN A 132 17.86 -6.01 -2.88
N ASP A 133 16.64 -5.76 -3.39
CA ASP A 133 15.53 -6.70 -3.28
C ASP A 133 15.81 -8.04 -4.01
N SER A 134 16.86 -8.09 -4.85
CA SER A 134 17.31 -9.35 -5.48
C SER A 134 18.00 -10.30 -4.50
N SER A 135 18.44 -9.82 -3.35
CA SER A 135 19.07 -10.64 -2.29
C SER A 135 18.07 -11.26 -1.32
N HIS A 136 16.80 -10.86 -1.40
CA HIS A 136 15.72 -11.33 -0.53
C HIS A 136 14.51 -11.76 -1.36
N GLU A 137 13.77 -12.73 -0.86
CA GLU A 137 12.53 -13.16 -1.48
C GLU A 137 11.47 -12.07 -1.33
N LEU A 138 10.83 -11.70 -2.46
CA LEU A 138 9.72 -10.79 -2.44
C LEU A 138 8.46 -11.55 -2.01
N VAL A 139 7.74 -11.04 -1.03
CA VAL A 139 6.47 -11.60 -0.58
C VAL A 139 5.29 -10.90 -1.23
N GLU A 140 4.22 -11.63 -1.52
CA GLU A 140 3.02 -11.01 -2.07
C GLU A 140 2.43 -10.01 -1.08
N ARG A 141 1.88 -8.90 -1.63
CA ARG A 141 1.21 -7.89 -0.83
C ARG A 141 -0.04 -8.49 -0.18
N GLU A 142 -0.13 -8.37 1.13
CA GLU A 142 -1.27 -8.80 1.93
C GLU A 142 -2.10 -7.60 2.36
N LEU A 143 -3.40 -7.64 2.05
CA LEU A 143 -4.36 -6.64 2.48
C LEU A 143 -5.35 -7.30 3.44
N ASN A 144 -5.73 -6.57 4.48
CA ASN A 144 -6.69 -7.07 5.46
C ASN A 144 -7.64 -5.94 5.89
N GLN A 145 -8.95 -6.25 5.98
CA GLN A 145 -9.98 -5.26 6.33
C GLN A 145 -9.93 -4.78 7.79
N ASN A 146 -9.12 -5.41 8.63
CA ASN A 146 -8.94 -5.03 10.04
C ASN A 146 -7.65 -4.25 10.28
N LEU A 147 -6.86 -3.98 9.21
CA LEU A 147 -5.61 -3.23 9.27
C LEU A 147 -5.66 -2.01 8.36
N TRP A 148 -5.52 -0.84 8.96
CA TRP A 148 -5.68 0.45 8.32
C TRP A 148 -4.45 1.34 8.51
N PRO A 149 -4.21 2.33 7.62
CA PRO A 149 -3.07 3.24 7.73
C PRO A 149 -3.32 4.35 8.77
N PHE A 150 -3.61 3.96 10.01
CA PHE A 150 -3.73 4.89 11.11
C PHE A 150 -2.41 5.56 11.49
N LYS A 151 -2.46 6.66 12.24
CA LYS A 151 -1.28 7.25 12.85
C LYS A 151 -0.53 6.21 13.68
N GLY A 152 0.77 6.05 13.43
CA GLY A 152 1.61 5.02 14.05
C GLY A 152 1.59 3.66 13.35
N ALA A 153 0.79 3.48 12.29
CA ALA A 153 0.86 2.23 11.51
C ALA A 153 2.22 2.07 10.83
N VAL A 154 2.72 0.84 10.84
CA VAL A 154 3.93 0.44 10.11
C VAL A 154 3.50 -0.40 8.91
N CYS A 155 3.85 0.09 7.71
CA CYS A 155 3.41 -0.47 6.44
C CYS A 155 4.61 -0.91 5.62
N VAL A 156 4.60 -2.11 5.04
CA VAL A 156 5.64 -2.53 4.08
C VAL A 156 5.33 -1.90 2.72
N MET A 157 6.36 -1.30 2.11
CA MET A 157 6.24 -0.69 0.79
C MET A 157 6.02 -1.74 -0.28
N THR A 158 5.05 -1.48 -1.15
CA THR A 158 4.91 -2.24 -2.39
C THR A 158 6.10 -1.89 -3.31
N THR A 159 6.90 -2.90 -3.61
CA THR A 159 8.19 -2.74 -4.30
C THR A 159 8.08 -3.00 -5.79
N THR A 160 7.20 -3.92 -6.19
CA THR A 160 7.07 -4.30 -7.59
C THR A 160 5.66 -4.80 -7.91
N LEU A 161 5.30 -4.67 -9.18
CA LEU A 161 4.13 -5.26 -9.79
C LEU A 161 4.59 -6.22 -10.88
N LYS A 162 4.36 -7.53 -10.69
CA LYS A 162 4.61 -8.53 -11.73
C LYS A 162 3.36 -8.75 -12.56
N GLN A 163 3.50 -8.68 -13.87
CA GLN A 163 2.41 -8.81 -14.83
C GLN A 163 2.80 -9.77 -15.96
N SER A 164 1.92 -10.73 -16.25
CA SER A 164 1.96 -11.52 -17.48
C SER A 164 1.57 -10.66 -18.69
N PHE A 165 1.81 -11.15 -19.91
CA PHE A 165 1.41 -10.42 -21.13
C PHE A 165 -0.10 -10.12 -21.16
N LYS A 166 -0.94 -11.06 -20.73
CA LYS A 166 -2.39 -10.88 -20.67
C LYS A 166 -2.78 -9.79 -19.69
N GLU A 167 -2.16 -9.76 -18.50
CA GLU A 167 -2.41 -8.76 -17.47
C GLU A 167 -1.97 -7.36 -17.90
N LYS A 168 -0.88 -7.26 -18.68
CA LYS A 168 -0.47 -5.98 -19.28
C LYS A 168 -1.51 -5.43 -20.26
N CYS A 169 -2.16 -6.33 -21.05
CA CYS A 169 -3.17 -5.94 -22.03
C CYS A 169 -4.54 -5.61 -21.41
N PHE A 170 -4.94 -6.36 -20.36
CA PHE A 170 -6.29 -6.32 -19.79
C PHE A 170 -6.34 -5.73 -18.37
N GLY A 171 -5.20 -5.31 -17.84
CA GLY A 171 -5.04 -4.88 -16.46
C GLY A 171 -4.91 -6.04 -15.48
N GLY A 172 -4.40 -5.76 -14.29
CA GLY A 172 -4.12 -6.73 -13.24
C GLY A 172 -2.62 -6.91 -13.04
N GLY A 173 -2.27 -7.93 -12.27
CA GLY A 173 -0.90 -8.23 -11.84
C GLY A 173 -0.84 -8.51 -10.36
N THR A 174 0.27 -9.05 -9.90
CA THR A 174 0.51 -9.34 -8.49
C THR A 174 1.51 -8.34 -7.93
N TYR A 175 1.11 -7.65 -6.87
CA TYR A 175 1.96 -6.72 -6.14
C TYR A 175 2.79 -7.48 -5.10
N TYR A 176 4.04 -7.05 -4.96
CA TYR A 176 5.00 -7.65 -4.03
C TYR A 176 5.62 -6.59 -3.11
N ASN A 177 5.85 -6.99 -1.89
CA ASN A 177 6.57 -6.24 -0.88
C ASN A 177 8.05 -6.66 -0.85
N GLY A 178 8.93 -5.69 -0.58
CA GLY A 178 10.35 -5.91 -0.33
C GLY A 178 10.72 -5.67 1.13
N SER A 179 11.91 -5.13 1.35
CA SER A 179 12.46 -4.87 2.68
C SER A 179 12.08 -3.50 3.26
N ARG A 180 11.69 -2.54 2.42
CA ARG A 180 11.42 -1.16 2.83
C ARG A 180 10.06 -1.02 3.48
N PHE A 181 9.99 -0.17 4.49
CA PHE A 181 8.74 0.07 5.21
C PHE A 181 8.52 1.56 5.51
N LEU A 182 7.27 1.93 5.72
CA LEU A 182 6.86 3.26 6.13
C LEU A 182 6.38 3.23 7.58
N THR A 183 6.64 4.33 8.27
CA THR A 183 6.03 4.61 9.57
C THR A 183 5.18 5.86 9.41
N LEU A 184 3.89 5.72 9.69
CA LEU A 184 2.91 6.76 9.40
C LEU A 184 2.73 7.70 10.57
N ASN A 185 2.65 8.99 10.28
CA ASN A 185 2.10 9.99 11.16
C ASN A 185 0.67 10.33 10.69
N THR A 186 0.36 11.56 10.33
CA THR A 186 -1.02 11.91 9.97
C THR A 186 -1.07 13.02 8.93
N VAL A 187 -2.11 13.00 8.10
CA VAL A 187 -2.52 14.16 7.32
C VAL A 187 -3.35 15.12 8.17
N SER A 188 -3.58 16.33 7.68
CA SER A 188 -4.53 17.25 8.32
C SER A 188 -5.97 16.81 8.01
N PHE A 189 -6.83 16.82 9.03
CA PHE A 189 -8.25 16.50 8.94
C PHE A 189 -9.06 17.79 9.13
N ASP A 190 -9.07 18.68 8.12
CA ASP A 190 -9.97 19.84 8.10
C ASP A 190 -11.44 19.42 7.91
N GLU A 191 -12.36 20.37 8.05
CA GLU A 191 -13.81 20.05 8.01
C GLU A 191 -14.25 19.45 6.67
N ASP A 192 -13.68 19.94 5.57
CA ASP A 192 -14.03 19.46 4.23
C ASP A 192 -13.54 18.01 4.03
N PHE A 193 -12.31 17.72 4.44
CA PHE A 193 -11.77 16.37 4.36
C PHE A 193 -12.47 15.38 5.29
N GLN A 194 -12.84 15.81 6.51
CA GLN A 194 -13.64 14.98 7.41
C GLN A 194 -14.99 14.61 6.80
N LYS A 195 -15.66 15.59 6.14
CA LYS A 195 -16.93 15.35 5.45
C LYS A 195 -16.74 14.35 4.29
N GLU A 196 -15.74 14.57 3.43
CA GLU A 196 -15.43 13.65 2.32
C GLU A 196 -15.14 12.23 2.82
N LEU A 197 -14.38 12.12 3.92
CA LEU A 197 -14.04 10.82 4.52
C LEU A 197 -15.28 10.07 5.04
N ARG A 198 -16.23 10.77 5.67
CA ARG A 198 -17.51 10.17 6.10
C ARG A 198 -18.37 9.70 4.93
N GLU A 199 -18.34 10.43 3.81
CA GLU A 199 -19.12 10.09 2.61
C GLU A 199 -18.48 8.96 1.79
N SER A 200 -17.16 8.81 1.83
CA SER A 200 -16.40 7.85 0.99
C SER A 200 -15.89 6.63 1.72
N SER A 201 -15.94 6.60 3.06
CA SER A 201 -15.43 5.48 3.85
C SER A 201 -16.36 4.26 3.78
N GLU A 202 -15.79 3.07 3.91
CA GLU A 202 -16.51 1.80 3.95
C GLU A 202 -17.49 1.71 5.14
N SER A 203 -17.17 2.38 6.26
CA SER A 203 -18.05 2.48 7.41
C SER A 203 -17.87 3.80 8.15
N GLU A 204 -18.92 4.27 8.82
CA GLU A 204 -18.89 5.46 9.67
C GLU A 204 -17.90 5.28 10.83
N ALA A 205 -17.85 4.10 11.43
CA ALA A 205 -16.91 3.80 12.51
C ALA A 205 -15.45 3.93 12.08
N LEU A 206 -15.13 3.54 10.86
CA LEU A 206 -13.79 3.68 10.29
C LEU A 206 -13.45 5.15 10.02
N ALA A 207 -14.38 5.92 9.45
CA ALA A 207 -14.19 7.35 9.23
C ALA A 207 -13.92 8.09 10.55
N GLU A 208 -14.74 7.86 11.57
CA GLU A 208 -14.56 8.46 12.89
C GLU A 208 -13.27 8.03 13.58
N ALA A 209 -12.82 6.77 13.36
CA ALA A 209 -11.55 6.30 13.85
C ALA A 209 -10.37 7.09 13.25
N PHE A 210 -10.36 7.34 11.94
CA PHE A 210 -9.36 8.18 11.29
C PHE A 210 -9.40 9.63 11.79
N ILE A 211 -10.59 10.21 11.89
CA ILE A 211 -10.78 11.60 12.37
C ILE A 211 -10.23 11.74 13.80
N LYS A 212 -10.50 10.76 14.66
CA LYS A 212 -10.11 10.78 16.07
C LYS A 212 -8.64 10.46 16.29
N HIS A 213 -8.12 9.45 15.60
CA HIS A 213 -6.79 8.90 15.87
C HIS A 213 -5.73 9.36 14.85
N GLY A 214 -6.15 9.94 13.74
CA GLY A 214 -5.25 10.35 12.65
C GLY A 214 -4.83 9.20 11.76
N GLY A 215 -4.00 9.52 10.76
CA GLY A 215 -3.45 8.58 9.81
C GLY A 215 -3.44 9.12 8.39
N VAL A 216 -3.33 8.21 7.41
CA VAL A 216 -3.24 8.53 5.99
C VAL A 216 -4.27 7.70 5.22
N PRO A 217 -5.58 8.06 5.26
CA PRO A 217 -6.65 7.26 4.66
C PRO A 217 -6.42 6.90 3.19
N ASN A 218 -5.74 7.80 2.44
CA ASN A 218 -5.41 7.58 1.03
C ASN A 218 -4.47 6.39 0.78
N PHE A 219 -3.81 5.86 1.83
CA PHE A 219 -2.97 4.65 1.74
C PHE A 219 -3.75 3.36 1.97
N SER A 220 -5.04 3.45 2.29
CA SER A 220 -5.91 2.29 2.45
C SER A 220 -5.83 1.40 1.20
N GLN A 221 -5.68 0.09 1.42
CA GLN A 221 -5.53 -0.93 0.37
C GLN A 221 -4.34 -0.73 -0.61
N GLN A 222 -3.37 0.13 -0.30
CA GLN A 222 -2.19 0.33 -1.16
C GLN A 222 -0.95 -0.38 -0.64
N MET A 223 -0.87 -0.63 0.66
CA MET A 223 0.29 -1.22 1.34
C MET A 223 -0.14 -2.29 2.33
N THR A 224 0.75 -3.22 2.62
CA THR A 224 0.55 -4.18 3.70
C THR A 224 0.86 -3.51 5.03
N VAL A 225 -0.12 -3.39 5.90
CA VAL A 225 0.10 -2.99 7.31
C VAL A 225 0.59 -4.21 8.07
N ILE A 226 1.71 -4.08 8.78
CA ILE A 226 2.31 -5.17 9.57
C ILE A 226 2.25 -4.92 11.07
N GLY A 227 2.06 -3.65 11.49
CA GLY A 227 2.07 -3.33 12.91
C GLY A 227 1.52 -1.95 13.22
N GLN A 228 1.42 -1.67 14.55
CA GLN A 228 0.93 -0.41 15.10
C GLN A 228 1.85 0.07 16.22
N THR A 229 2.37 1.27 16.11
CA THR A 229 3.21 1.90 17.14
C THR A 229 2.39 2.17 18.39
N TYR A 230 2.92 1.73 19.53
CA TYR A 230 2.34 1.97 20.86
C TYR A 230 3.26 2.78 21.78
N SER A 231 4.56 2.86 21.45
CA SER A 231 5.55 3.62 22.24
C SER A 231 6.52 4.35 21.31
N GLY A 232 6.98 5.54 21.67
CA GLY A 232 7.91 6.33 20.87
C GLY A 232 7.27 7.08 19.70
N MET A 233 5.99 7.46 19.79
CA MET A 233 5.32 8.26 18.76
C MET A 233 6.01 9.60 18.47
N ASP A 234 6.66 10.22 19.45
CA ASP A 234 7.46 11.42 19.25
C ASP A 234 8.66 11.20 18.29
N VAL A 235 9.23 10.00 18.30
CA VAL A 235 10.28 9.62 17.35
C VAL A 235 9.67 9.45 15.94
N VAL A 236 8.50 8.80 15.82
CA VAL A 236 7.78 8.68 14.55
C VAL A 236 7.46 10.04 13.95
N GLU A 237 7.00 10.99 14.78
CA GLU A 237 6.71 12.37 14.36
C GLU A 237 7.98 13.11 13.89
N LYS A 238 9.10 12.95 14.61
CA LYS A 238 10.41 13.50 14.21
C LYS A 238 10.86 12.93 12.86
N LEU A 239 10.76 11.60 12.68
CA LEU A 239 11.14 10.94 11.43
C LEU A 239 10.30 11.39 10.22
N ALA A 240 9.01 11.67 10.44
CA ALA A 240 8.12 12.20 9.40
C ALA A 240 8.33 13.69 9.09
N SER A 241 9.03 14.43 9.98
CA SER A 241 9.18 15.88 9.92
C SER A 241 10.63 16.34 9.70
N LEU A 242 11.48 15.47 9.16
CA LEU A 242 12.88 15.81 8.88
C LEU A 242 13.00 16.91 7.84
N GLU A 243 14.00 17.75 7.98
CA GLU A 243 14.38 18.65 6.88
C GLU A 243 14.90 17.84 5.70
N THR A 244 14.37 18.12 4.51
CA THR A 244 14.65 17.32 3.31
C THR A 244 15.16 18.14 2.14
N ASN A 245 15.87 17.46 1.24
CA ASN A 245 16.16 17.91 -0.11
C ASN A 245 15.25 17.16 -1.08
N ASN A 246 14.59 17.89 -1.99
CA ASN A 246 13.79 17.26 -3.03
C ASN A 246 14.71 16.74 -4.14
N ALA A 247 14.64 15.44 -4.39
CA ALA A 247 15.35 14.81 -5.50
C ALA A 247 14.48 13.70 -6.12
N GLY A 248 13.81 14.01 -7.21
CA GLY A 248 12.92 13.09 -7.90
C GLY A 248 11.65 12.76 -7.09
N ILE A 249 11.38 11.46 -6.91
CA ILE A 249 10.18 10.97 -6.21
C ILE A 249 10.35 10.92 -4.69
N TYR A 250 11.58 11.01 -4.18
CA TYR A 250 11.88 10.97 -2.76
C TYR A 250 12.31 12.34 -2.23
N LYS A 251 11.93 12.63 -1.00
CA LYS A 251 12.39 13.76 -0.20
C LYS A 251 13.43 13.23 0.78
N PHE A 252 14.69 13.29 0.39
CA PHE A 252 15.80 12.77 1.20
C PHE A 252 16.07 13.67 2.39
N PRO A 253 16.27 13.12 3.61
CA PRO A 253 16.74 13.88 4.74
C PRO A 253 18.04 14.63 4.42
N LYS A 254 18.17 15.89 4.88
CA LYS A 254 19.41 16.66 4.72
C LYS A 254 20.56 16.07 5.51
N GLU A 255 20.25 15.57 6.71
CA GLU A 255 21.19 14.85 7.56
C GLU A 255 20.84 13.36 7.57
N ASP A 256 21.86 12.52 7.61
CA ASP A 256 21.66 11.07 7.63
C ASP A 256 20.98 10.64 8.92
N VAL A 257 19.84 10.02 8.78
CA VAL A 257 19.13 9.32 9.86
C VAL A 257 19.17 7.83 9.57
N ILE A 258 19.67 7.06 10.53
CA ILE A 258 19.85 5.61 10.38
C ILE A 258 19.01 4.83 11.38
N ILE A 259 18.60 3.64 10.98
CA ILE A 259 18.14 2.58 11.85
C ILE A 259 19.40 1.86 12.36
N LYS A 260 19.68 1.93 13.66
CA LYS A 260 20.80 1.24 14.27
C LYS A 260 20.54 -0.25 14.38
N SER A 261 19.32 -0.60 14.79
CA SER A 261 18.87 -2.00 14.87
C SER A 261 17.35 -2.12 14.86
N VAL A 262 16.87 -3.30 14.47
CA VAL A 262 15.49 -3.73 14.69
C VAL A 262 15.53 -5.06 15.45
N THR A 263 14.88 -5.10 16.59
CA THR A 263 14.81 -6.30 17.45
C THR A 263 13.38 -6.79 17.57
N ILE A 264 13.18 -8.09 17.39
CA ILE A 264 11.88 -8.73 17.57
C ILE A 264 11.79 -9.31 18.98
N GLY A 265 10.68 -9.07 19.65
CA GLY A 265 10.42 -9.52 21.00
C GLY A 265 8.95 -9.81 21.27
N THR A 266 8.61 -9.88 22.53
CA THR A 266 7.24 -10.00 23.01
C THR A 266 6.94 -8.86 23.96
N TYR A 267 5.70 -8.35 23.90
CA TYR A 267 5.26 -7.29 24.80
C TYR A 267 5.16 -7.84 26.23
N SER A 268 5.65 -7.04 27.18
CA SER A 268 5.46 -7.30 28.61
C SER A 268 5.17 -5.98 29.33
N GLU A 269 4.10 -5.95 30.12
CA GLU A 269 3.73 -4.79 30.93
C GLU A 269 4.84 -4.37 31.92
N LYS A 270 5.68 -5.35 32.34
CA LYS A 270 6.80 -5.08 33.28
C LYS A 270 7.93 -4.29 32.64
N ASP A 271 8.14 -4.41 31.34
CA ASP A 271 9.25 -3.75 30.64
C ASP A 271 8.95 -2.27 30.37
N GLU A 272 7.68 -1.86 30.35
CA GLU A 272 7.27 -0.46 30.21
C GLU A 272 7.47 0.36 31.50
N ASP A 273 7.33 -0.27 32.67
CA ASP A 273 7.51 0.41 33.97
C ASP A 273 8.99 0.73 34.26
N THR A 274 9.95 0.02 33.62
CA THR A 274 11.38 0.24 33.80
C THR A 274 11.93 1.36 32.90
N GLY A 275 11.22 1.77 31.85
CA GLY A 275 11.60 2.84 30.91
C GLY A 275 11.29 4.28 31.40
N LYS A 276 10.66 4.43 32.58
CA LYS A 276 10.33 5.73 33.19
C LYS A 276 11.27 6.10 34.34
N LYS A 277 12.57 5.96 34.16
CA LYS A 277 13.55 6.52 35.11
C LYS A 277 14.53 7.44 34.42
#